data_124d2b15171201e69a0b094699c822d9
#
_entry.id   124d2b15171201e69a0b094699c822d9
#
_cell.length_a   1.000
_cell.length_b   1.000
_cell.length_c   1.000
_cell.angle_alpha   90.00
_cell.angle_beta   90.00
_cell.angle_gamma   90.00
#
_symmetry.space_group_name_H-M   'P 1'
#
loop_
_entity.id
_entity.type
_entity.pdbx_description
1 polymer ?
#
loop_
_entity_poly.entity_id
_entity_poly.type
_entity_poly.pdbx_seq_one_letter_code
_entity_poly.pdbx_strand_id
1 'polypeptide(L)'
;MSGEVIAFVFAATALLGSPGPGISALVAVGRSFDRGAALRFYGAMQLGLAIAAGVSAVGLVTFVHTSSTVRTGLMVVATGYLIWLAWTIASAPVSGSAIGDRSAASLSNKGAFFLGVANPKAYLAFASLFGSFTLLQAGSGTAEEALKWALCVLVMLVVDLAWLVLGMIFGRIRLSPRAERLSNVAMGLAVIAACLVGWL
;
A
#
# COMPACT_ATOMS: atom_id res chain seq x y z
N MET A 1 -16.71 -21.06 -6.92
CA MET A 1 -15.35 -20.75 -7.38
C MET A 1 -15.26 -19.42 -8.13
N SER A 2 -15.96 -19.20 -9.24
CA SER A 2 -15.84 -17.94 -9.99
C SER A 2 -16.31 -16.71 -9.21
N GLY A 3 -17.41 -16.79 -8.47
CA GLY A 3 -17.94 -15.69 -7.67
C GLY A 3 -17.02 -15.27 -6.52
N GLU A 4 -16.46 -16.21 -5.79
CA GLU A 4 -15.53 -15.97 -4.67
C GLU A 4 -14.23 -15.32 -5.15
N VAL A 5 -13.68 -15.80 -6.27
CA VAL A 5 -12.47 -15.21 -6.86
C VAL A 5 -12.72 -13.77 -7.31
N ILE A 6 -13.88 -13.51 -7.94
CA ILE A 6 -14.25 -12.14 -8.34
C ILE A 6 -14.39 -11.23 -7.13
N ALA A 7 -15.09 -11.69 -6.08
CA ALA A 7 -15.26 -10.92 -4.85
C ALA A 7 -13.91 -10.66 -4.16
N PHE A 8 -13.01 -11.64 -4.11
CA PHE A 8 -11.66 -11.50 -3.60
C PHE A 8 -10.86 -10.45 -4.38
N VAL A 9 -10.82 -10.53 -5.70
CA VAL A 9 -10.10 -9.58 -6.55
C VAL A 9 -10.67 -8.16 -6.40
N PHE A 10 -11.98 -8.02 -6.30
CA PHE A 10 -12.62 -6.73 -6.05
C PHE A 10 -12.21 -6.16 -4.68
N ALA A 11 -12.29 -6.97 -3.60
CA ALA A 11 -11.88 -6.57 -2.27
C ALA A 11 -10.37 -6.25 -2.22
N ALA A 12 -9.53 -7.06 -2.85
CA ALA A 12 -8.10 -6.82 -2.96
C ALA A 12 -7.79 -5.50 -3.67
N THR A 13 -8.49 -5.23 -4.79
CA THR A 13 -8.36 -3.96 -5.53
C THR A 13 -8.74 -2.76 -4.67
N ALA A 14 -9.83 -2.85 -3.91
CA ALA A 14 -10.28 -1.79 -3.02
C ALA A 14 -9.30 -1.55 -1.85
N LEU A 15 -8.86 -2.61 -1.18
CA LEU A 15 -7.99 -2.52 0.00
C LEU A 15 -6.55 -2.13 -0.37
N LEU A 16 -5.95 -2.84 -1.33
CA LEU A 16 -4.56 -2.61 -1.75
C LEU A 16 -4.43 -1.34 -2.60
N GLY A 17 -5.44 -1.02 -3.41
CA GLY A 17 -5.49 0.17 -4.25
C GLY A 17 -5.90 1.46 -3.54
N SER A 18 -6.37 1.40 -2.29
CA SER A 18 -6.73 2.61 -1.54
C SER A 18 -5.48 3.40 -1.14
N PRO A 19 -5.57 4.74 -1.06
CA PRO A 19 -4.44 5.60 -0.71
C PRO A 19 -3.70 5.14 0.55
N GLY A 20 -2.38 5.18 0.50
CA GLY A 20 -1.50 4.75 1.59
C GLY A 20 -0.04 5.09 1.29
N PRO A 21 0.92 4.68 2.17
CA PRO A 21 2.32 5.07 2.03
C PRO A 21 2.96 4.66 0.71
N GLY A 22 2.71 3.43 0.27
CA GLY A 22 3.24 2.91 -0.99
C GLY A 22 2.71 3.70 -2.19
N ILE A 23 1.40 3.90 -2.26
CA ILE A 23 0.75 4.65 -3.34
C ILE A 23 1.22 6.10 -3.37
N SER A 24 1.32 6.76 -2.21
CA SER A 24 1.81 8.14 -2.13
C SER A 24 3.25 8.25 -2.61
N ALA A 25 4.11 7.28 -2.27
CA ALA A 25 5.48 7.21 -2.76
C ALA A 25 5.53 6.98 -4.28
N LEU A 26 4.70 6.08 -4.83
CA LEU A 26 4.62 5.83 -6.28
C LEU A 26 4.20 7.08 -7.05
N VAL A 27 3.18 7.79 -6.58
CA VAL A 27 2.73 9.05 -7.20
C VAL A 27 3.86 10.10 -7.14
N ALA A 28 4.53 10.23 -6.00
CA ALA A 28 5.63 11.19 -5.84
C ALA A 28 6.81 10.86 -6.76
N VAL A 29 7.20 9.59 -6.82
CA VAL A 29 8.29 9.11 -7.71
C VAL A 29 7.91 9.28 -9.17
N GLY A 30 6.69 8.94 -9.57
CA GLY A 30 6.18 9.14 -10.93
C GLY A 30 6.21 10.60 -11.36
N ARG A 31 5.98 11.55 -10.43
CA ARG A 31 6.04 12.99 -10.70
C ARG A 31 7.45 13.55 -10.84
N SER A 32 8.40 13.00 -10.09
CA SER A 32 9.70 13.65 -9.84
C SER A 32 10.88 12.97 -10.51
N PHE A 33 10.75 11.69 -10.89
CA PHE A 33 11.86 10.88 -11.41
C PHE A 33 11.69 10.57 -12.91
N ASP A 34 12.81 10.25 -13.55
CA ASP A 34 12.78 9.67 -14.89
C ASP A 34 12.12 8.29 -14.88
N ARG A 35 11.62 7.86 -16.03
CA ARG A 35 10.88 6.60 -16.17
C ARG A 35 11.65 5.38 -15.69
N GLY A 36 12.95 5.33 -15.94
CA GLY A 36 13.79 4.20 -15.56
C GLY A 36 13.96 4.11 -14.04
N ALA A 37 14.22 5.23 -13.37
CA ALA A 37 14.31 5.29 -11.92
C ALA A 37 12.96 4.97 -11.27
N ALA A 38 11.87 5.50 -11.81
CA ALA A 38 10.51 5.25 -11.31
C ALA A 38 10.12 3.76 -11.42
N LEU A 39 10.45 3.10 -12.52
CA LEU A 39 10.20 1.67 -12.70
C LEU A 39 11.07 0.80 -11.79
N ARG A 40 12.32 1.16 -11.53
CA ARG A 40 13.19 0.46 -10.57
C ARG A 40 12.65 0.59 -9.16
N PHE A 41 12.19 1.78 -8.76
CA PHE A 41 11.54 2.00 -7.47
C PHE A 41 10.29 1.13 -7.32
N TYR A 42 9.41 1.15 -8.33
CA TYR A 42 8.21 0.31 -8.39
C TYR A 42 8.55 -1.17 -8.24
N GLY A 43 9.49 -1.69 -9.04
CA GLY A 43 9.89 -3.11 -8.96
C GLY A 43 10.43 -3.52 -7.58
N ALA A 44 11.26 -2.65 -6.98
CA ALA A 44 11.78 -2.89 -5.63
C ALA A 44 10.67 -2.91 -4.57
N MET A 45 9.70 -2.00 -4.67
CA MET A 45 8.55 -1.95 -3.77
C MET A 45 7.64 -3.18 -3.95
N GLN A 46 7.38 -3.59 -5.20
CA GLN A 46 6.58 -4.79 -5.49
C GLN A 46 7.23 -6.06 -4.92
N LEU A 47 8.55 -6.18 -5.00
CA LEU A 47 9.27 -7.29 -4.37
C LEU A 47 9.07 -7.30 -2.85
N GLY A 48 9.16 -6.15 -2.21
CA GLY A 48 8.88 -6.01 -0.78
C GLY A 48 7.44 -6.39 -0.41
N LEU A 49 6.46 -5.91 -1.18
CA LEU A 49 5.04 -6.24 -0.98
C LEU A 49 4.74 -7.72 -1.22
N ALA A 50 5.36 -8.34 -2.22
CA ALA A 50 5.21 -9.78 -2.47
C ALA A 50 5.74 -10.64 -1.32
N ILE A 51 6.87 -10.23 -0.72
CA ILE A 51 7.41 -10.88 0.49
C ILE A 51 6.45 -10.68 1.67
N ALA A 52 5.94 -9.46 1.89
CA ALA A 52 4.97 -9.19 2.95
C ALA A 52 3.68 -10.02 2.79
N ALA A 53 3.18 -10.17 1.56
CA ALA A 53 2.05 -11.04 1.25
C ALA A 53 2.36 -12.51 1.54
N GLY A 54 3.57 -12.99 1.18
CA GLY A 54 4.02 -14.35 1.45
C GLY A 54 4.14 -14.65 2.95
N VAL A 55 4.72 -13.74 3.70
CA VAL A 55 4.79 -13.84 5.19
C VAL A 55 3.38 -13.89 5.79
N SER A 56 2.45 -13.10 5.25
CA SER A 56 1.05 -13.10 5.70
C SER A 56 0.35 -14.42 5.35
N ALA A 57 0.62 -14.99 4.19
CA ALA A 57 0.05 -16.27 3.77
C ALA A 57 0.51 -17.43 4.67
N VAL A 58 1.79 -17.44 5.08
CA VAL A 58 2.38 -18.58 5.82
C VAL A 58 2.06 -18.57 7.32
N GLY A 59 1.80 -17.43 7.93
CA GLY A 59 1.71 -17.50 9.38
C GLY A 59 1.09 -16.32 10.13
N LEU A 60 1.02 -15.12 9.56
CA LEU A 60 0.51 -13.97 10.30
C LEU A 60 -0.99 -14.12 10.58
N VAL A 61 -1.73 -14.73 9.66
CA VAL A 61 -3.17 -14.99 9.78
C VAL A 61 -3.44 -15.88 11.00
N THR A 62 -2.70 -16.98 11.14
CA THR A 62 -2.85 -17.90 12.28
C THR A 62 -2.52 -17.19 13.60
N PHE A 63 -1.48 -16.37 13.63
CA PHE A 63 -1.02 -15.69 14.85
C PHE A 63 -1.98 -14.56 15.29
N VAL A 64 -2.51 -13.80 14.34
CA VAL A 64 -3.48 -12.71 14.61
C VAL A 64 -4.81 -13.27 15.12
N HIS A 65 -5.23 -14.44 14.64
CA HIS A 65 -6.46 -15.09 15.10
C HIS A 65 -6.31 -15.77 16.47
N THR A 66 -5.08 -16.10 16.91
CA THR A 66 -4.85 -16.86 18.14
C THR A 66 -4.78 -15.97 19.40
N SER A 67 -4.52 -14.65 19.27
CA SER A 67 -4.37 -13.75 20.42
C SER A 67 -4.99 -12.37 20.17
N SER A 68 -6.04 -12.07 20.94
CA SER A 68 -6.68 -10.74 20.92
C SER A 68 -5.71 -9.60 21.27
N THR A 69 -4.78 -9.85 22.18
CA THR A 69 -3.77 -8.87 22.62
C THR A 69 -2.80 -8.53 21.48
N VAL A 70 -2.33 -9.52 20.73
CA VAL A 70 -1.44 -9.31 19.59
C VAL A 70 -2.16 -8.55 18.47
N ARG A 71 -3.41 -8.91 18.20
CA ARG A 71 -4.26 -8.21 17.23
C ARG A 71 -4.42 -6.73 17.60
N THR A 72 -4.81 -6.44 18.85
CA THR A 72 -4.97 -5.06 19.33
C THR A 72 -3.66 -4.29 19.28
N GLY A 73 -2.54 -4.90 19.68
CA GLY A 73 -1.21 -4.29 19.60
C GLY A 73 -0.83 -3.92 18.17
N LEU A 74 -1.04 -4.82 17.21
CA LEU A 74 -0.79 -4.55 15.79
C LEU A 74 -1.69 -3.44 15.24
N MET A 75 -2.97 -3.43 15.62
CA MET A 75 -3.90 -2.37 15.22
C MET A 75 -3.48 -1.00 15.77
N VAL A 76 -3.04 -0.92 17.03
CA VAL A 76 -2.56 0.33 17.64
C VAL A 76 -1.30 0.84 16.92
N VAL A 77 -0.32 -0.03 16.67
CA VAL A 77 0.91 0.33 15.95
C VAL A 77 0.60 0.78 14.53
N ALA A 78 -0.25 0.05 13.81
CA ALA A 78 -0.67 0.41 12.46
C ALA A 78 -1.41 1.76 12.43
N THR A 79 -2.31 1.99 13.37
CA THR A 79 -3.05 3.25 13.51
C THR A 79 -2.11 4.42 13.78
N GLY A 80 -1.18 4.27 14.72
CA GLY A 80 -0.17 5.30 15.03
C GLY A 80 0.68 5.64 13.80
N TYR A 81 1.10 4.62 13.04
CA TYR A 81 1.84 4.82 11.80
C TYR A 81 1.00 5.52 10.72
N LEU A 82 -0.27 5.15 10.55
CA LEU A 82 -1.16 5.78 9.56
C LEU A 82 -1.44 7.26 9.90
N ILE A 83 -1.58 7.59 11.18
CA ILE A 83 -1.72 8.99 11.64
C ILE A 83 -0.45 9.78 11.34
N TRP A 84 0.73 9.24 11.68
CA TRP A 84 2.01 9.85 11.34
C TRP A 84 2.17 10.06 9.84
N LEU A 85 1.80 9.07 9.04
CA LEU A 85 1.85 9.15 7.58
C LEU A 85 0.88 10.21 7.03
N ALA A 86 -0.38 10.24 7.50
CA ALA A 86 -1.36 11.24 7.11
C ALA A 86 -0.84 12.66 7.37
N TRP A 87 -0.22 12.86 8.52
CA TRP A 87 0.45 14.11 8.87
C TRP A 87 1.59 14.44 7.91
N THR A 88 2.46 13.46 7.61
CA THR A 88 3.59 13.63 6.70
C THR A 88 3.15 14.01 5.29
N ILE A 89 2.08 13.37 4.78
CA ILE A 89 1.49 13.71 3.47
C ILE A 89 0.87 15.11 3.50
N ALA A 90 0.04 15.40 4.51
CA ALA A 90 -0.66 16.67 4.62
C ALA A 90 0.30 17.85 4.81
N SER A 91 1.44 17.64 5.46
CA SER A 91 2.47 18.66 5.71
C SER A 91 3.55 18.74 4.63
N ALA A 92 3.47 17.90 3.58
CA ALA A 92 4.48 17.89 2.52
C ALA A 92 4.65 19.28 1.88
N PRO A 93 5.89 19.71 1.61
CA PRO A 93 6.16 21.02 0.98
C PRO A 93 5.51 21.08 -0.40
N VAL A 94 4.99 22.23 -0.73
CA VAL A 94 4.39 22.53 -2.05
C VAL A 94 5.49 22.90 -3.03
N SER A 95 5.37 22.52 -4.29
CA SER A 95 6.33 22.79 -5.36
C SER A 95 6.68 24.28 -5.44
N GLY A 96 7.93 24.62 -5.19
CA GLY A 96 8.46 25.98 -5.07
C GLY A 96 9.47 26.13 -3.92
N SER A 97 9.39 25.28 -2.90
CA SER A 97 10.46 25.10 -1.92
C SER A 97 11.33 23.96 -2.45
N ALA A 98 12.60 24.22 -2.69
CA ALA A 98 13.56 23.21 -3.14
C ALA A 98 13.36 21.93 -2.31
N ILE A 99 12.85 20.87 -2.95
CA ILE A 99 12.91 19.51 -2.43
C ILE A 99 14.40 19.17 -2.51
N GLY A 100 15.15 19.72 -1.54
CA GLY A 100 16.55 19.49 -1.41
C GLY A 100 16.78 18.03 -1.07
N ASP A 101 17.89 17.53 -1.53
CA ASP A 101 18.61 16.25 -1.37
C ASP A 101 18.16 15.22 -0.29
N ARG A 102 17.38 15.62 0.70
CA ARG A 102 16.88 14.72 1.77
C ARG A 102 15.77 13.76 1.31
N SER A 103 14.98 14.14 0.29
CA SER A 103 13.93 13.27 -0.26
C SER A 103 14.50 12.20 -1.19
N ALA A 104 15.59 12.47 -1.90
CA ALA A 104 16.20 11.53 -2.85
C ALA A 104 16.77 10.30 -2.16
N ALA A 105 17.34 10.42 -0.96
CA ALA A 105 17.90 9.28 -0.21
C ALA A 105 16.79 8.35 0.34
N SER A 106 15.63 8.90 0.73
CA SER A 106 14.49 8.10 1.19
C SER A 106 13.73 7.42 0.04
N LEU A 107 13.90 7.90 -1.19
CA LEU A 107 13.31 7.34 -2.41
C LEU A 107 14.26 6.41 -3.17
N SER A 108 15.26 5.85 -2.49
CA SER A 108 16.14 4.82 -3.05
C SER A 108 15.40 3.50 -3.30
N ASN A 109 15.93 2.65 -4.20
CA ASN A 109 15.36 1.31 -4.41
C ASN A 109 15.34 0.45 -3.14
N LYS A 110 16.35 0.63 -2.26
CA LYS A 110 16.36 -0.01 -0.93
C LYS A 110 15.22 0.52 -0.06
N GLY A 111 15.00 1.84 -0.04
CA GLY A 111 13.89 2.46 0.66
C GLY A 111 12.54 1.97 0.12
N ALA A 112 12.39 1.82 -1.20
CA ALA A 112 11.20 1.26 -1.82
C ALA A 112 10.91 -0.18 -1.37
N PHE A 113 11.95 -1.03 -1.37
CA PHE A 113 11.85 -2.41 -0.90
C PHE A 113 11.38 -2.47 0.57
N PHE A 114 12.05 -1.72 1.45
CA PHE A 114 11.66 -1.67 2.86
C PHE A 114 10.27 -1.05 3.07
N LEU A 115 9.89 -0.06 2.26
CA LEU A 115 8.53 0.49 2.28
C LEU A 115 7.50 -0.59 1.94
N GLY A 116 7.78 -1.48 1.00
CA GLY A 116 6.93 -2.63 0.68
C GLY A 116 6.86 -3.64 1.81
N VAL A 117 8.02 -4.10 2.33
CA VAL A 117 8.10 -5.12 3.39
C VAL A 117 7.50 -4.61 4.71
N ALA A 118 7.80 -3.38 5.10
CA ALA A 118 7.38 -2.82 6.39
C ALA A 118 6.03 -2.07 6.32
N ASN A 119 5.26 -2.22 5.25
CA ASN A 119 4.00 -1.52 5.06
C ASN A 119 2.87 -2.10 5.93
N PRO A 120 2.50 -1.47 7.06
CA PRO A 120 1.50 -2.03 7.97
C PRO A 120 0.10 -2.10 7.33
N LYS A 121 -0.23 -1.15 6.44
CA LYS A 121 -1.49 -1.19 5.69
C LYS A 121 -1.59 -2.44 4.82
N ALA A 122 -0.48 -2.85 4.17
CA ALA A 122 -0.45 -4.06 3.35
C ALA A 122 -0.70 -5.31 4.20
N TYR A 123 -0.05 -5.42 5.37
CA TYR A 123 -0.28 -6.53 6.30
C TYR A 123 -1.73 -6.61 6.77
N LEU A 124 -2.37 -5.48 7.11
CA LEU A 124 -3.78 -5.45 7.50
C LEU A 124 -4.70 -5.88 6.35
N ALA A 125 -4.41 -5.42 5.12
CA ALA A 125 -5.15 -5.83 3.94
C ALA A 125 -4.99 -7.34 3.67
N PHE A 126 -3.77 -7.88 3.75
CA PHE A 126 -3.52 -9.32 3.57
C PHE A 126 -4.20 -10.15 4.67
N ALA A 127 -4.12 -9.73 5.94
CA ALA A 127 -4.79 -10.41 7.03
C ALA A 127 -6.30 -10.47 6.82
N SER A 128 -6.91 -9.37 6.38
CA SER A 128 -8.33 -9.30 6.04
C SER A 128 -8.68 -10.22 4.86
N LEU A 129 -7.93 -10.12 3.75
CA LEU A 129 -8.20 -10.91 2.54
C LEU A 129 -8.02 -12.41 2.77
N PHE A 130 -6.92 -12.81 3.42
CA PHE A 130 -6.61 -14.22 3.63
C PHE A 130 -7.52 -14.84 4.69
N GLY A 131 -7.94 -14.06 5.69
CA GLY A 131 -8.83 -14.53 6.75
C GLY A 131 -10.31 -14.56 6.40
N SER A 132 -10.77 -13.70 5.44
CA SER A 132 -12.20 -13.56 5.14
C SER A 132 -12.68 -14.34 3.93
N PHE A 133 -11.79 -14.83 3.07
CA PHE A 133 -12.16 -15.50 1.83
C PHE A 133 -11.68 -16.96 1.81
N THR A 134 -12.52 -17.83 1.29
CA THR A 134 -12.19 -19.23 0.96
C THR A 134 -12.40 -19.40 -0.54
N LEU A 135 -11.32 -19.59 -1.30
CA LEU A 135 -11.34 -19.64 -2.76
C LEU A 135 -11.41 -21.05 -3.32
N LEU A 136 -10.86 -22.02 -2.58
CA LEU A 136 -10.81 -23.43 -2.93
C LEU A 136 -11.62 -24.26 -1.92
N GLN A 137 -11.81 -25.55 -2.22
CA GLN A 137 -12.51 -26.47 -1.32
C GLN A 137 -11.73 -26.67 -0.01
N ALA A 138 -12.46 -26.96 1.06
CA ALA A 138 -11.87 -27.24 2.36
C ALA A 138 -10.81 -28.36 2.26
N GLY A 139 -9.64 -28.11 2.83
CA GLY A 139 -8.49 -29.01 2.78
C GLY A 139 -7.42 -28.66 1.73
N SER A 140 -7.63 -27.61 0.91
CA SER A 140 -6.66 -27.16 -0.10
C SER A 140 -5.42 -26.43 0.49
N GLY A 141 -5.43 -26.09 1.79
CA GLY A 141 -4.30 -25.57 2.57
C GLY A 141 -3.34 -24.65 1.81
N THR A 142 -2.15 -25.17 1.53
CA THR A 142 -1.08 -24.40 0.87
C THR A 142 -1.43 -23.95 -0.55
N ALA A 143 -2.27 -24.69 -1.28
CA ALA A 143 -2.69 -24.31 -2.64
C ALA A 143 -3.64 -23.11 -2.61
N GLU A 144 -4.51 -23.03 -1.62
CA GLU A 144 -5.38 -21.88 -1.41
C GLU A 144 -4.57 -20.63 -1.07
N GLU A 145 -3.64 -20.71 -0.13
CA GLU A 145 -2.80 -19.59 0.27
C GLU A 145 -1.90 -19.12 -0.88
N ALA A 146 -1.37 -20.05 -1.68
CA ALA A 146 -0.60 -19.71 -2.88
C ALA A 146 -1.46 -18.98 -3.93
N LEU A 147 -2.71 -19.40 -4.12
CA LEU A 147 -3.64 -18.73 -5.03
C LEU A 147 -3.97 -17.31 -4.54
N LYS A 148 -4.30 -17.13 -3.26
CA LYS A 148 -4.57 -15.82 -2.67
C LYS A 148 -3.34 -14.91 -2.80
N TRP A 149 -2.15 -15.42 -2.50
CA TRP A 149 -0.90 -14.71 -2.66
C TRP A 149 -0.69 -14.24 -4.11
N ALA A 150 -0.85 -15.14 -5.07
CA ALA A 150 -0.67 -14.82 -6.48
C ALA A 150 -1.66 -13.77 -6.97
N LEU A 151 -2.93 -13.86 -6.56
CA LEU A 151 -3.96 -12.86 -6.87
C LEU A 151 -3.65 -11.50 -6.24
N CYS A 152 -3.21 -11.46 -4.98
CA CYS A 152 -2.79 -10.20 -4.35
C CYS A 152 -1.60 -9.57 -5.07
N VAL A 153 -0.58 -10.36 -5.42
CA VAL A 153 0.58 -9.86 -6.18
C VAL A 153 0.15 -9.31 -7.53
N LEU A 154 -0.71 -10.02 -8.26
CA LEU A 154 -1.22 -9.55 -9.55
C LEU A 154 -1.99 -8.24 -9.42
N VAL A 155 -2.88 -8.14 -8.44
CA VAL A 155 -3.65 -6.91 -8.17
C VAL A 155 -2.71 -5.75 -7.85
N MET A 156 -1.72 -5.96 -6.96
CA MET A 156 -0.74 -4.92 -6.62
C MET A 156 0.07 -4.47 -7.82
N LEU A 157 0.53 -5.42 -8.66
CA LEU A 157 1.26 -5.08 -9.89
C LEU A 157 0.43 -4.15 -10.78
N VAL A 158 -0.85 -4.44 -10.97
CA VAL A 158 -1.72 -3.62 -11.85
C VAL A 158 -2.05 -2.28 -11.20
N VAL A 159 -2.50 -2.28 -9.96
CA VAL A 159 -3.00 -1.09 -9.28
C VAL A 159 -1.87 -0.11 -8.98
N ASP A 160 -0.74 -0.59 -8.47
CA ASP A 160 0.40 0.26 -8.15
C ASP A 160 1.07 0.83 -9.42
N LEU A 161 1.07 0.04 -10.51
CA LEU A 161 1.52 0.57 -11.82
C LEU A 161 0.59 1.69 -12.30
N ALA A 162 -0.72 1.53 -12.14
CA ALA A 162 -1.68 2.57 -12.48
C ALA A 162 -1.43 3.86 -11.68
N TRP A 163 -1.18 3.76 -10.37
CA TRP A 163 -0.82 4.91 -9.54
C TRP A 163 0.51 5.55 -9.92
N LEU A 164 1.52 4.75 -10.27
CA LEU A 164 2.80 5.27 -10.80
C LEU A 164 2.59 6.05 -12.10
N VAL A 165 1.81 5.49 -13.03
CA VAL A 165 1.49 6.13 -14.32
C VAL A 165 0.69 7.42 -14.11
N LEU A 166 -0.29 7.41 -13.21
CA LEU A 166 -1.00 8.61 -12.80
C LEU A 166 -0.05 9.67 -12.26
N GLY A 167 0.91 9.29 -11.42
CA GLY A 167 1.98 10.19 -10.95
C GLY A 167 2.78 10.80 -12.10
N MET A 168 3.16 10.00 -13.09
CA MET A 168 3.89 10.48 -14.29
C MET A 168 3.04 11.44 -15.14
N ILE A 169 1.73 11.21 -15.24
CA ILE A 169 0.80 12.10 -15.96
C ILE A 169 0.64 13.41 -15.19
N PHE A 170 0.35 13.35 -13.90
CA PHE A 170 0.18 14.52 -13.05
C PHE A 170 1.46 15.33 -12.87
N GLY A 171 2.63 14.70 -12.95
CA GLY A 171 3.92 15.40 -12.95
C GLY A 171 4.10 16.36 -14.12
N ARG A 172 3.38 16.17 -15.21
CA ARG A 172 3.35 17.08 -16.38
C ARG A 172 2.39 18.26 -16.22
N ILE A 173 1.44 18.15 -15.27
CA ILE A 173 0.46 19.19 -14.97
C ILE A 173 1.03 20.01 -13.81
N ARG A 174 1.42 21.25 -14.09
CA ARG A 174 1.80 22.20 -13.03
C ARG A 174 0.55 22.60 -12.27
N LEU A 175 0.32 21.98 -11.14
CA LEU A 175 -0.72 22.44 -10.21
C LEU A 175 -0.30 23.77 -9.58
N SER A 176 -1.27 24.65 -9.32
CA SER A 176 -0.98 25.83 -8.52
C SER A 176 -0.58 25.41 -7.09
N PRO A 177 0.24 26.18 -6.36
CA PRO A 177 0.62 25.87 -4.99
C PRO A 177 -0.56 25.58 -4.07
N ARG A 178 -1.69 26.25 -4.27
CA ARG A 178 -2.93 26.02 -3.52
C ARG A 178 -3.56 24.69 -3.85
N ALA A 179 -3.62 24.31 -5.14
CA ALA A 179 -4.18 23.02 -5.57
C ALA A 179 -3.31 21.84 -5.09
N GLU A 180 -1.98 22.02 -5.07
CA GLU A 180 -1.06 21.00 -4.57
C GLU A 180 -1.23 20.82 -3.04
N ARG A 181 -1.36 21.91 -2.29
CA ARG A 181 -1.63 21.86 -0.85
C ARG A 181 -2.97 21.20 -0.55
N LEU A 182 -4.02 21.55 -1.30
CA LEU A 182 -5.34 20.95 -1.14
C LEU A 182 -5.31 19.44 -1.43
N SER A 183 -4.59 19.02 -2.47
CA SER A 183 -4.39 17.61 -2.81
C SER A 183 -3.69 16.86 -1.69
N ASN A 184 -2.60 17.40 -1.12
CA ASN A 184 -1.87 16.79 -0.02
C ASN A 184 -2.74 16.62 1.23
N VAL A 185 -3.50 17.67 1.59
CA VAL A 185 -4.45 17.62 2.71
C VAL A 185 -5.56 16.60 2.47
N ALA A 186 -6.16 16.58 1.27
CA ALA A 186 -7.20 15.62 0.92
C ALA A 186 -6.69 14.17 0.99
N MET A 187 -5.46 13.91 0.53
CA MET A 187 -4.83 12.58 0.64
C MET A 187 -4.58 12.19 2.10
N GLY A 188 -4.09 13.11 2.94
CA GLY A 188 -3.91 12.87 4.37
C GLY A 188 -5.23 12.54 5.07
N LEU A 189 -6.29 13.29 4.77
CA LEU A 189 -7.64 13.03 5.29
C LEU A 189 -8.19 11.68 4.81
N ALA A 190 -7.95 11.30 3.55
CA ALA A 190 -8.37 9.99 3.03
C ALA A 190 -7.68 8.83 3.77
N VAL A 191 -6.40 8.98 4.14
CA VAL A 191 -5.68 7.98 4.96
C VAL A 191 -6.29 7.87 6.35
N ILE A 192 -6.65 9.00 7.00
CA ILE A 192 -7.31 9.00 8.30
C ILE A 192 -8.70 8.35 8.21
N ALA A 193 -9.48 8.70 7.19
CA ALA A 193 -10.80 8.10 6.98
C ALA A 193 -10.72 6.58 6.78
N ALA A 194 -9.77 6.10 5.98
CA ALA A 194 -9.53 4.66 5.79
C ALA A 194 -9.10 3.97 7.10
N CYS A 195 -8.34 4.67 7.95
CA CYS A 195 -7.96 4.16 9.26
C CYS A 195 -9.18 4.00 10.19
N LEU A 196 -10.07 5.00 10.23
CA LEU A 196 -11.27 4.96 11.06
C LEU A 196 -12.24 3.85 10.64
N VAL A 197 -12.40 3.62 9.33
CA VAL A 197 -13.22 2.51 8.81
C VAL A 197 -12.66 1.14 9.23
N GLY A 198 -11.34 1.01 9.38
CA GLY A 198 -10.70 -0.23 9.84
C GLY A 198 -10.95 -0.56 11.34
N TRP A 199 -11.51 0.38 12.12
CA TRP A 199 -11.87 0.20 13.53
C TRP A 199 -13.36 -0.08 13.75
N LEU A 200 -14.21 0.10 12.73
CA LEU A 200 -15.65 -0.20 12.73
C LEU A 200 -15.89 -1.63 12.30
#